data_62e00bf43db161a00d0a27d9420544a0
#
_entry.id   62e00bf43db161a00d0a27d9420544a0
#
_cell.length_a   1.000
_cell.length_b   1.000
_cell.length_c   1.000
_cell.angle_alpha   90.00
_cell.angle_beta   90.00
_cell.angle_gamma   90.00
#
_symmetry.space_group_name_H-M   'P 1'
#
loop_
_entity.id
_entity.type
_entity.pdbx_description
1 polymer ?
#
loop_
_entity_poly.entity_id
_entity_poly.type
_entity_poly.pdbx_seq_one_letter_code
_entity_poly.pdbx_strand_id
1 'polypeptide(L)'
;MNQLDETFAASIMGIGTALPVHRIDQKDVSARLAQALEHEPDSRRWAKRIFNQCGVETRYTCEPNLLEPVDSCRYLPFTQTENVPTTAERMAKYKEAAVPLGMKAACQALEDAEVSTSEITHLCTVSCTGQFLPGLDVRLIQQLELSPRVNRIPLVFQGCAAGLKAIQLANSIITSDKSAKVLIVCVELCTLHFQPSAKRDDLFAASFFGDGASACVVGPSRTGRKELFRLGSGQSVLLPDCAEEMIWEVGNTGFDLYLSPQIPKLLGLHLGPEVARMLGSRDLPEIWAIHPGGRGIVDAVQKLYQLSDEQVAYSRDILRDYGNLSSVTILFVLQAIRDDYDKREEASSGIALAFGPGLTAELLPFTYVPSSVEMREPVNYGFQRN
;
A
#
# COMPACT_ATOMS: atom_id res chain seq x y z
N MET A 1 -9.98 -21.15 28.03
CA MET A 1 -9.74 -20.28 26.86
C MET A 1 -9.68 -18.87 27.40
N ASN A 2 -8.46 -18.33 27.52
CA ASN A 2 -8.22 -17.04 28.19
C ASN A 2 -8.95 -15.93 27.43
N GLN A 3 -9.74 -15.14 28.16
CA GLN A 3 -10.08 -13.78 27.77
C GLN A 3 -8.73 -13.07 27.51
N LEU A 4 -8.43 -12.81 26.24
CA LEU A 4 -7.35 -11.93 25.86
C LEU A 4 -7.63 -10.58 26.53
N ASP A 5 -6.69 -10.18 27.36
CA ASP A 5 -6.68 -8.91 28.06
C ASP A 5 -6.89 -7.79 27.04
N GLU A 6 -8.14 -7.28 26.94
CA GLU A 6 -8.54 -6.21 26.00
C GLU A 6 -7.80 -4.88 26.27
N THR A 7 -6.97 -4.85 27.30
CA THR A 7 -6.31 -3.64 27.78
C THR A 7 -5.03 -3.29 27.06
N PHE A 8 -4.55 -4.08 26.10
CA PHE A 8 -3.28 -3.82 25.44
C PHE A 8 -3.26 -4.18 23.96
N ALA A 9 -3.74 -3.28 23.12
CA ALA A 9 -3.60 -3.36 21.67
C ALA A 9 -2.47 -2.43 21.21
N ALA A 10 -1.85 -2.74 20.05
CA ALA A 10 -1.04 -1.76 19.32
C ALA A 10 -1.98 -0.82 18.54
N SER A 11 -1.51 0.38 18.28
CA SER A 11 -2.24 1.36 17.47
C SER A 11 -1.32 2.00 16.43
N ILE A 12 -1.87 2.31 15.25
CA ILE A 12 -1.28 3.30 14.35
C ILE A 12 -1.50 4.65 14.99
N MET A 13 -0.42 5.37 15.31
CA MET A 13 -0.42 6.65 16.00
C MET A 13 -0.37 7.83 15.04
N GLY A 14 0.26 7.65 13.88
CA GLY A 14 0.39 8.67 12.84
C GLY A 14 0.70 8.06 11.50
N ILE A 15 0.31 8.76 10.43
CA ILE A 15 0.51 8.37 9.04
C ILE A 15 1.11 9.54 8.27
N GLY A 16 2.04 9.24 7.36
CA GLY A 16 2.58 10.20 6.41
C GLY A 16 2.60 9.64 5.00
N THR A 17 2.38 10.48 4.01
CA THR A 17 2.35 10.10 2.59
C THR A 17 3.18 11.06 1.76
N ALA A 18 3.84 10.56 0.73
CA ALA A 18 4.64 11.38 -0.16
C ALA A 18 4.54 10.90 -1.60
N LEU A 19 4.52 11.86 -2.52
CA LEU A 19 4.47 11.62 -3.95
C LEU A 19 5.67 12.29 -4.63
N PRO A 20 6.17 11.69 -5.73
CA PRO A 20 7.11 12.36 -6.62
C PRO A 20 6.51 13.65 -7.21
N VAL A 21 7.37 14.49 -7.77
CA VAL A 21 6.94 15.80 -8.32
C VAL A 21 6.24 15.70 -9.66
N HIS A 22 6.50 14.64 -10.42
CA HIS A 22 5.99 14.52 -11.79
C HIS A 22 4.62 13.80 -11.77
N ARG A 23 3.59 14.54 -12.18
CA ARG A 23 2.24 14.02 -12.33
C ARG A 23 2.05 13.43 -13.74
N ILE A 24 1.42 12.29 -13.81
CA ILE A 24 1.00 11.63 -15.06
C ILE A 24 -0.51 11.78 -15.18
N ASP A 25 -0.97 12.35 -16.27
CA ASP A 25 -2.39 12.33 -16.65
C ASP A 25 -2.69 11.10 -17.50
N GLN A 26 -3.73 10.37 -17.16
CA GLN A 26 -4.08 9.12 -17.82
C GLN A 26 -4.46 9.31 -19.29
N LYS A 27 -5.11 10.43 -19.63
CA LYS A 27 -5.50 10.73 -21.01
C LYS A 27 -4.27 11.02 -21.87
N ASP A 28 -3.27 11.72 -21.31
CA ASP A 28 -2.02 12.02 -22.02
C ASP A 28 -1.22 10.75 -22.31
N VAL A 29 -1.12 9.84 -21.33
CA VAL A 29 -0.45 8.55 -21.54
C VAL A 29 -1.19 7.72 -22.60
N SER A 30 -2.53 7.66 -22.51
CA SER A 30 -3.34 6.94 -23.48
C SER A 30 -3.17 7.49 -24.91
N ALA A 31 -3.07 8.82 -25.06
CA ALA A 31 -2.84 9.46 -26.36
C ALA A 31 -1.44 9.14 -26.91
N ARG A 32 -0.39 9.23 -26.08
CA ARG A 32 0.99 8.89 -26.47
C ARG A 32 1.16 7.42 -26.80
N LEU A 33 0.52 6.51 -26.04
CA LEU A 33 0.48 5.10 -26.36
C LEU A 33 -0.24 4.83 -27.68
N ALA A 34 -1.35 5.54 -27.96
CA ALA A 34 -2.06 5.40 -29.24
C ALA A 34 -1.21 5.85 -30.42
N GLN A 35 -0.32 6.83 -30.25
CA GLN A 35 0.68 7.25 -31.23
C GLN A 35 1.77 6.18 -31.36
N ALA A 36 2.36 5.76 -30.25
CA ALA A 36 3.41 4.73 -30.22
C ALA A 36 2.96 3.40 -30.87
N LEU A 37 1.67 3.05 -30.75
CA LEU A 37 1.06 1.83 -31.29
C LEU A 37 0.34 2.03 -32.65
N GLU A 38 0.73 3.07 -33.42
CA GLU A 38 0.02 3.36 -34.69
C GLU A 38 0.06 2.21 -35.70
N HIS A 39 1.15 1.46 -35.72
CA HIS A 39 1.36 0.29 -36.60
C HIS A 39 0.85 -1.04 -36.02
N GLU A 40 0.32 -1.03 -34.78
CA GLU A 40 -0.26 -2.20 -34.10
C GLU A 40 -1.73 -1.98 -33.71
N PRO A 41 -2.66 -2.06 -34.66
CA PRO A 41 -4.07 -1.65 -34.46
C PRO A 41 -4.78 -2.43 -33.34
N ASP A 42 -4.42 -3.69 -33.12
CA ASP A 42 -5.05 -4.53 -32.08
C ASP A 42 -4.56 -4.13 -30.68
N SER A 43 -3.25 -3.99 -30.49
CA SER A 43 -2.65 -3.52 -29.24
C SER A 43 -3.10 -2.10 -28.90
N ARG A 44 -3.19 -1.22 -29.91
CA ARG A 44 -3.70 0.15 -29.77
C ARG A 44 -5.15 0.18 -29.27
N ARG A 45 -6.05 -0.63 -29.88
CA ARG A 45 -7.45 -0.70 -29.44
C ARG A 45 -7.56 -1.23 -28.02
N TRP A 46 -6.79 -2.25 -27.71
CA TRP A 46 -6.78 -2.84 -26.38
C TRP A 46 -6.22 -1.86 -25.34
N ALA A 47 -5.09 -1.20 -25.59
CA ALA A 47 -4.52 -0.17 -24.71
C ALA A 47 -5.53 0.95 -24.45
N LYS A 48 -6.15 1.52 -25.50
CA LYS A 48 -7.18 2.57 -25.33
C LYS A 48 -8.32 2.10 -24.43
N ARG A 49 -8.78 0.85 -24.59
CA ARG A 49 -9.85 0.29 -23.77
C ARG A 49 -9.44 0.17 -22.30
N ILE A 50 -8.27 -0.42 -22.00
CA ILE A 50 -7.85 -0.68 -20.62
C ILE A 50 -7.53 0.62 -19.88
N PHE A 51 -6.86 1.58 -20.53
CA PHE A 51 -6.58 2.88 -19.95
C PHE A 51 -7.84 3.70 -19.62
N ASN A 52 -8.93 3.51 -20.37
CA ASN A 52 -10.22 4.13 -20.07
C ASN A 52 -11.03 3.40 -18.99
N GLN A 53 -10.73 2.12 -18.71
CA GLN A 53 -11.53 1.28 -17.82
C GLN A 53 -10.83 0.91 -16.51
N CYS A 54 -9.53 1.19 -16.39
CA CYS A 54 -8.74 0.81 -15.20
C CYS A 54 -9.14 1.52 -13.91
N GLY A 55 -9.89 2.63 -14.01
CA GLY A 55 -10.34 3.41 -12.85
C GLY A 55 -9.32 4.44 -12.37
N VAL A 56 -8.27 4.71 -13.15
CA VAL A 56 -7.21 5.69 -12.85
C VAL A 56 -7.39 6.92 -13.70
N GLU A 57 -7.26 8.11 -13.13
CA GLU A 57 -7.25 9.39 -13.82
C GLU A 57 -5.87 10.05 -13.76
N THR A 58 -5.21 9.96 -12.62
CA THR A 58 -3.89 10.54 -12.41
C THR A 58 -2.98 9.59 -11.65
N ARG A 59 -1.66 9.76 -11.83
CA ARG A 59 -0.59 9.05 -11.13
C ARG A 59 0.62 9.95 -10.98
N TYR A 60 1.63 9.46 -10.27
CA TYR A 60 2.88 10.17 -10.09
C TYR A 60 4.06 9.28 -10.47
N THR A 61 5.17 9.89 -10.89
CA THR A 61 6.39 9.18 -11.27
C THR A 61 7.63 9.94 -10.80
N CYS A 62 8.65 9.19 -10.41
CA CYS A 62 9.99 9.72 -10.19
C CYS A 62 10.81 9.82 -11.49
N GLU A 63 10.28 9.27 -12.60
CA GLU A 63 10.98 9.18 -13.90
C GLU A 63 10.43 10.22 -14.90
N PRO A 64 11.09 11.38 -15.06
CA PRO A 64 10.60 12.43 -15.94
C PRO A 64 10.54 12.01 -17.42
N ASN A 65 11.36 11.03 -17.84
CA ASN A 65 11.36 10.56 -19.22
C ASN A 65 10.01 9.93 -19.64
N LEU A 66 9.22 9.46 -18.67
CA LEU A 66 7.85 9.01 -18.94
C LEU A 66 6.91 10.12 -19.43
N LEU A 67 7.28 11.39 -19.26
CA LEU A 67 6.50 12.54 -19.72
C LEU A 67 6.98 13.10 -21.06
N GLU A 68 8.13 12.63 -21.56
CA GLU A 68 8.70 13.05 -22.83
C GLU A 68 7.83 12.63 -24.03
N PRO A 69 7.94 13.30 -25.18
CA PRO A 69 7.32 12.85 -26.43
C PRO A 69 7.68 11.43 -26.80
N VAL A 70 6.84 10.77 -27.60
CA VAL A 70 6.98 9.35 -27.98
C VAL A 70 8.39 9.03 -28.47
N ASP A 71 8.97 9.89 -29.33
CA ASP A 71 10.30 9.65 -29.95
C ASP A 71 11.46 9.76 -28.94
N SER A 72 11.24 10.34 -27.78
CA SER A 72 12.24 10.56 -26.72
C SER A 72 11.98 9.70 -25.47
N CYS A 73 10.79 9.10 -25.35
CA CYS A 73 10.43 8.29 -24.21
C CYS A 73 10.99 6.87 -24.31
N ARG A 74 11.82 6.49 -23.35
CA ARG A 74 12.49 5.17 -23.30
C ARG A 74 11.60 4.04 -22.76
N TYR A 75 10.38 4.36 -22.33
CA TYR A 75 9.42 3.47 -21.67
C TYR A 75 8.17 3.18 -22.50
N LEU A 76 8.05 3.80 -23.68
CA LEU A 76 6.94 3.54 -24.59
C LEU A 76 7.35 2.52 -25.66
N PRO A 77 6.41 1.71 -26.19
CA PRO A 77 6.67 0.85 -27.34
C PRO A 77 7.22 1.67 -28.52
N PHE A 78 8.14 1.09 -29.31
CA PHE A 78 8.73 1.64 -30.55
C PHE A 78 9.91 2.59 -30.47
N THR A 79 10.37 2.96 -29.35
CA THR A 79 11.70 3.53 -29.34
C THR A 79 12.71 2.43 -29.59
N GLN A 80 13.77 2.77 -30.28
CA GLN A 80 14.85 1.85 -30.66
C GLN A 80 15.21 0.99 -29.45
N THR A 81 15.13 -0.32 -29.58
CA THR A 81 15.38 -1.29 -28.48
C THR A 81 16.74 -1.13 -27.79
N GLU A 82 17.67 -0.45 -28.44
CA GLU A 82 19.00 -0.12 -27.92
C GLU A 82 19.01 0.90 -26.79
N ASN A 83 17.91 1.64 -26.57
CA ASN A 83 17.80 2.70 -25.57
C ASN A 83 16.91 2.38 -24.38
N VAL A 84 16.42 1.15 -24.25
CA VAL A 84 15.60 0.74 -23.10
C VAL A 84 16.43 0.75 -21.82
N PRO A 85 15.98 1.38 -20.74
CA PRO A 85 16.73 1.39 -19.50
C PRO A 85 16.92 -0.02 -18.94
N THR A 86 18.16 -0.37 -18.68
CA THR A 86 18.52 -1.63 -18.04
C THR A 86 18.05 -1.67 -16.59
N THR A 87 17.95 -2.87 -16.00
CA THR A 87 17.65 -3.03 -14.57
C THR A 87 18.63 -2.25 -13.69
N ALA A 88 19.92 -2.21 -14.06
CA ALA A 88 20.93 -1.46 -13.31
C ALA A 88 20.66 0.06 -13.33
N GLU A 89 20.28 0.64 -14.48
CA GLU A 89 19.91 2.06 -14.59
C GLU A 89 18.64 2.36 -13.76
N ARG A 90 17.64 1.49 -13.81
CA ARG A 90 16.39 1.62 -13.03
C ARG A 90 16.67 1.55 -11.52
N MET A 91 17.57 0.64 -11.09
CA MET A 91 17.98 0.54 -9.67
C MET A 91 18.82 1.75 -9.22
N ALA A 92 19.64 2.33 -10.11
CA ALA A 92 20.33 3.59 -9.81
C ALA A 92 19.33 4.74 -9.59
N LYS A 93 18.31 4.83 -10.45
CA LYS A 93 17.22 5.82 -10.30
C LYS A 93 16.38 5.57 -9.05
N TYR A 94 16.08 4.30 -8.74
CA TYR A 94 15.41 3.93 -7.49
C TYR A 94 16.20 4.41 -6.27
N LYS A 95 17.51 4.15 -6.21
CA LYS A 95 18.37 4.59 -5.10
C LYS A 95 18.36 6.12 -4.92
N GLU A 96 18.34 6.87 -6.03
CA GLU A 96 18.30 8.34 -6.03
C GLU A 96 16.96 8.87 -5.46
N ALA A 97 15.84 8.31 -5.92
CA ALA A 97 14.52 8.84 -5.65
C ALA A 97 13.86 8.28 -4.38
N ALA A 98 14.16 7.03 -4.00
CA ALA A 98 13.47 6.36 -2.88
C ALA A 98 13.80 6.97 -1.53
N VAL A 99 15.05 7.38 -1.29
CA VAL A 99 15.47 7.90 0.00
C VAL A 99 14.79 9.22 0.35
N PRO A 100 14.82 10.28 -0.50
CA PRO A 100 14.15 11.53 -0.18
C PRO A 100 12.62 11.38 -0.08
N LEU A 101 12.03 10.48 -0.88
CA LEU A 101 10.61 10.23 -0.84
C LEU A 101 10.19 9.53 0.46
N GLY A 102 10.93 8.48 0.86
CA GLY A 102 10.73 7.79 2.12
C GLY A 102 10.95 8.68 3.33
N MET A 103 11.96 9.56 3.29
CA MET A 103 12.22 10.58 4.32
C MET A 103 11.01 11.49 4.52
N LYS A 104 10.45 12.01 3.42
CA LYS A 104 9.28 12.91 3.49
C LYS A 104 8.09 12.23 4.15
N ALA A 105 7.78 10.99 3.77
CA ALA A 105 6.70 10.22 4.40
C ALA A 105 6.99 9.93 5.89
N ALA A 106 8.22 9.54 6.21
CA ALA A 106 8.62 9.22 7.58
C ALA A 106 8.53 10.44 8.52
N CYS A 107 9.01 11.62 8.08
CA CYS A 107 8.91 12.85 8.86
C CYS A 107 7.46 13.22 9.15
N GLN A 108 6.58 13.14 8.14
CA GLN A 108 5.15 13.40 8.34
C GLN A 108 4.51 12.40 9.32
N ALA A 109 4.84 11.11 9.22
CA ALA A 109 4.30 10.11 10.13
C ALA A 109 4.77 10.32 11.58
N LEU A 110 6.02 10.71 11.80
CA LEU A 110 6.57 11.03 13.12
C LEU A 110 5.92 12.29 13.71
N GLU A 111 5.76 13.33 12.90
CA GLU A 111 5.09 14.57 13.29
C GLU A 111 3.62 14.30 13.63
N ASP A 112 2.90 13.57 12.76
CA ASP A 112 1.51 13.21 12.98
C ASP A 112 1.31 12.33 14.22
N ALA A 113 2.25 11.42 14.51
CA ALA A 113 2.23 10.58 15.70
C ALA A 113 2.66 11.31 16.99
N GLU A 114 3.20 12.53 16.91
CA GLU A 114 3.84 13.25 18.02
C GLU A 114 4.94 12.42 18.70
N VAL A 115 5.73 11.68 17.89
CA VAL A 115 6.80 10.78 18.34
C VAL A 115 8.15 11.29 17.85
N SER A 116 9.12 11.42 18.78
CA SER A 116 10.48 11.80 18.42
C SER A 116 11.26 10.62 17.82
N THR A 117 12.26 10.92 16.99
CA THR A 117 13.14 9.90 16.39
C THR A 117 13.87 9.05 17.44
N SER A 118 14.17 9.63 18.61
CA SER A 118 14.82 8.93 19.73
C SER A 118 13.95 7.86 20.39
N GLU A 119 12.63 7.92 20.20
CA GLU A 119 11.69 6.94 20.75
C GLU A 119 11.50 5.71 19.86
N ILE A 120 11.96 5.79 18.58
CA ILE A 120 11.81 4.68 17.63
C ILE A 120 12.78 3.54 18.00
N THR A 121 12.23 2.36 18.23
CA THR A 121 12.97 1.15 18.59
C THR A 121 13.19 0.21 17.39
N HIS A 122 12.30 0.27 16.41
CA HIS A 122 12.31 -0.57 15.21
C HIS A 122 12.03 0.27 13.96
N LEU A 123 12.79 0.04 12.91
CA LEU A 123 12.54 0.56 11.57
C LEU A 123 12.21 -0.59 10.63
N CYS A 124 11.00 -0.62 10.12
CA CYS A 124 10.57 -1.54 9.07
C CYS A 124 10.53 -0.80 7.73
N THR A 125 11.36 -1.18 6.77
CA THR A 125 11.32 -0.64 5.41
C THR A 125 10.70 -1.65 4.46
N VAL A 126 9.82 -1.19 3.58
CA VAL A 126 9.07 -2.05 2.65
C VAL A 126 9.30 -1.57 1.23
N SER A 127 9.73 -2.47 0.35
CA SER A 127 9.76 -2.23 -1.09
C SER A 127 9.83 -3.53 -1.88
N CYS A 128 9.15 -3.56 -3.03
CA CYS A 128 9.27 -4.62 -4.03
C CYS A 128 9.71 -4.08 -5.40
N THR A 129 9.95 -2.78 -5.53
CA THR A 129 10.30 -2.12 -6.79
C THR A 129 11.75 -1.67 -6.90
N GLY A 130 12.57 -1.93 -5.88
CA GLY A 130 13.99 -1.65 -5.96
C GLY A 130 14.79 -2.05 -4.73
N GLN A 131 16.09 -2.25 -4.95
CA GLN A 131 17.05 -2.64 -3.92
C GLN A 131 18.40 -2.02 -4.16
N PHE A 132 19.10 -1.73 -3.08
CA PHE A 132 20.51 -1.34 -3.07
C PHE A 132 21.13 -1.59 -1.69
N LEU A 133 22.42 -1.73 -1.62
CA LEU A 133 23.15 -1.87 -0.35
C LEU A 133 24.29 -0.83 -0.27
N PRO A 134 24.49 -0.18 0.92
CA PRO A 134 23.64 -0.21 2.12
C PRO A 134 22.23 0.28 1.82
N GLY A 135 21.18 -0.40 2.36
CA GLY A 135 19.80 -0.30 1.96
C GLY A 135 19.09 0.99 2.33
N LEU A 136 17.82 1.09 1.97
CA LEU A 136 16.93 2.19 2.33
C LEU A 136 16.89 2.39 3.84
N ASP A 137 16.83 1.30 4.60
CA ASP A 137 16.85 1.28 6.06
C ASP A 137 18.06 2.02 6.65
N VAL A 138 19.27 1.73 6.14
CA VAL A 138 20.51 2.38 6.61
C VAL A 138 20.49 3.88 6.28
N ARG A 139 20.01 4.24 5.09
CA ARG A 139 19.93 5.65 4.68
C ARG A 139 18.92 6.43 5.52
N LEU A 140 17.77 5.85 5.82
CA LEU A 140 16.76 6.47 6.67
C LEU A 140 17.26 6.62 8.12
N ILE A 141 17.95 5.64 8.69
CA ILE A 141 18.55 5.75 10.02
C ILE A 141 19.50 6.94 10.09
N GLN A 142 20.37 7.07 9.09
CA GLN A 142 21.37 8.15 9.05
C GLN A 142 20.71 9.53 8.89
N GLN A 143 19.71 9.66 8.01
CA GLN A 143 19.09 10.96 7.72
C GLN A 143 18.02 11.39 8.72
N LEU A 144 17.32 10.44 9.35
CA LEU A 144 16.39 10.71 10.46
C LEU A 144 17.08 10.81 11.81
N GLU A 145 18.39 10.57 11.85
CA GLU A 145 19.16 10.53 13.10
C GLU A 145 18.57 9.55 14.15
N LEU A 146 18.07 8.40 13.66
CA LEU A 146 17.59 7.34 14.55
C LEU A 146 18.75 6.75 15.35
N SER A 147 18.45 6.14 16.51
CA SER A 147 19.43 5.41 17.28
C SER A 147 20.19 4.40 16.42
N PRO A 148 21.53 4.31 16.50
CA PRO A 148 22.28 3.27 15.79
C PRO A 148 21.95 1.85 16.29
N ARG A 149 21.19 1.73 17.38
CA ARG A 149 20.72 0.46 17.94
C ARG A 149 19.29 0.12 17.53
N VAL A 150 18.66 0.92 16.65
CA VAL A 150 17.31 0.62 16.13
C VAL A 150 17.32 -0.74 15.43
N ASN A 151 16.34 -1.57 15.72
CA ASN A 151 16.18 -2.87 15.03
C ASN A 151 15.70 -2.63 13.59
N ARG A 152 16.43 -3.16 12.60
CA ARG A 152 16.16 -2.99 11.18
C ARG A 152 15.44 -4.21 10.61
N ILE A 153 14.32 -3.99 9.95
CA ILE A 153 13.47 -5.06 9.39
C ILE A 153 13.12 -4.69 7.94
N PRO A 154 13.97 -5.00 6.96
CA PRO A 154 13.61 -4.81 5.55
C PRO A 154 12.67 -5.93 5.10
N LEU A 155 11.47 -5.57 4.64
CA LEU A 155 10.52 -6.46 3.94
C LEU A 155 10.61 -6.19 2.45
N VAL A 156 11.11 -7.16 1.71
CA VAL A 156 11.33 -7.06 0.27
C VAL A 156 10.57 -8.15 -0.49
N PHE A 157 10.15 -7.86 -1.73
CA PHE A 157 9.50 -8.83 -2.63
C PHE A 157 8.24 -9.54 -2.08
N GLN A 158 7.43 -8.84 -1.29
CA GLN A 158 6.12 -9.35 -0.85
C GLN A 158 4.95 -8.66 -1.57
N GLY A 159 5.23 -7.81 -2.56
CA GLY A 159 4.24 -7.14 -3.40
C GLY A 159 3.33 -6.18 -2.65
N CYS A 160 2.13 -6.01 -3.19
CA CYS A 160 1.17 -5.01 -2.72
C CYS A 160 0.68 -5.26 -1.28
N ALA A 161 0.72 -6.49 -0.78
CA ALA A 161 0.30 -6.83 0.58
C ALA A 161 1.32 -6.44 1.66
N ALA A 162 2.56 -6.12 1.28
CA ALA A 162 3.68 -5.93 2.20
C ALA A 162 3.47 -4.78 3.20
N GLY A 163 2.78 -3.72 2.83
CA GLY A 163 2.46 -2.61 3.74
C GLY A 163 1.58 -3.06 4.90
N LEU A 164 0.52 -3.83 4.61
CA LEU A 164 -0.36 -4.38 5.64
C LEU A 164 0.36 -5.46 6.47
N LYS A 165 1.21 -6.26 5.83
CA LYS A 165 2.07 -7.24 6.51
C LYS A 165 3.02 -6.58 7.50
N ALA A 166 3.62 -5.44 7.15
CA ALA A 166 4.48 -4.68 8.04
C ALA A 166 3.73 -4.17 9.28
N ILE A 167 2.48 -3.71 9.11
CA ILE A 167 1.62 -3.30 10.23
C ILE A 167 1.31 -4.48 11.16
N GLN A 168 1.01 -5.66 10.62
CA GLN A 168 0.79 -6.88 11.42
C GLN A 168 2.05 -7.31 12.17
N LEU A 169 3.23 -7.21 11.54
CA LEU A 169 4.51 -7.48 12.19
C LEU A 169 4.77 -6.50 13.34
N ALA A 170 4.53 -5.21 13.12
CA ALA A 170 4.64 -4.19 14.17
C ALA A 170 3.69 -4.47 15.35
N ASN A 171 2.45 -4.88 15.06
CA ASN A 171 1.49 -5.30 16.09
C ASN A 171 2.03 -6.48 16.93
N SER A 172 2.64 -7.47 16.28
CA SER A 172 3.25 -8.62 16.97
C SER A 172 4.45 -8.21 17.83
N ILE A 173 5.31 -7.31 17.35
CA ILE A 173 6.44 -6.75 18.10
C ILE A 173 5.95 -6.06 19.36
N ILE A 174 4.95 -5.17 19.24
CA ILE A 174 4.43 -4.38 20.36
C ILE A 174 3.69 -5.28 21.37
N THR A 175 3.05 -6.35 20.90
CA THR A 175 2.42 -7.34 21.79
C THR A 175 3.46 -8.03 22.65
N SER A 176 4.66 -8.29 22.12
CA SER A 176 5.79 -8.91 22.84
C SER A 176 6.58 -7.91 23.68
N ASP A 177 6.75 -6.68 23.18
CA ASP A 177 7.46 -5.59 23.86
C ASP A 177 6.60 -4.32 23.88
N LYS A 178 5.95 -4.09 24.99
CA LYS A 178 5.04 -2.95 25.23
C LYS A 178 5.75 -1.58 25.28
N SER A 179 7.07 -1.55 25.22
CA SER A 179 7.85 -0.32 25.09
C SER A 179 8.22 0.00 23.64
N ALA A 180 8.03 -0.97 22.72
CA ALA A 180 8.41 -0.82 21.34
C ALA A 180 7.58 0.25 20.62
N LYS A 181 8.27 1.01 19.74
CA LYS A 181 7.67 1.87 18.73
C LYS A 181 8.30 1.55 17.38
N VAL A 182 7.47 1.22 16.42
CA VAL A 182 7.88 0.78 15.09
C VAL A 182 7.56 1.86 14.08
N LEU A 183 8.59 2.41 13.43
CA LEU A 183 8.42 3.24 12.24
C LEU A 183 8.41 2.32 11.02
N ILE A 184 7.31 2.30 10.28
CA ILE A 184 7.18 1.60 9.00
C ILE A 184 7.32 2.63 7.89
N VAL A 185 8.15 2.35 6.88
CA VAL A 185 8.34 3.21 5.70
C VAL A 185 8.24 2.34 4.45
N CYS A 186 7.21 2.55 3.65
CA CYS A 186 7.00 1.90 2.36
C CYS A 186 7.39 2.86 1.24
N VAL A 187 8.19 2.38 0.27
CA VAL A 187 8.56 3.16 -0.92
C VAL A 187 8.45 2.29 -2.15
N GLU A 188 7.61 2.71 -3.09
CA GLU A 188 7.43 1.99 -4.35
C GLU A 188 7.54 2.94 -5.54
N LEU A 189 8.40 2.59 -6.48
CA LEU A 189 8.65 3.31 -7.70
C LEU A 189 8.32 2.39 -8.90
N CYS A 190 7.04 2.03 -9.00
CA CYS A 190 6.55 1.02 -9.94
C CYS A 190 6.74 1.44 -11.39
N THR A 191 6.68 2.74 -11.67
CA THR A 191 6.80 3.27 -13.04
C THR A 191 8.20 3.03 -13.64
N LEU A 192 9.22 2.83 -12.80
CA LEU A 192 10.55 2.45 -13.24
C LEU A 192 10.59 1.10 -13.97
N HIS A 193 9.57 0.25 -13.78
CA HIS A 193 9.49 -1.08 -14.38
C HIS A 193 8.58 -1.16 -15.60
N PHE A 194 8.05 -0.03 -16.08
CA PHE A 194 7.28 -0.03 -17.32
C PHE A 194 8.13 -0.55 -18.47
N GLN A 195 7.52 -1.44 -19.26
CA GLN A 195 8.16 -2.08 -20.40
C GLN A 195 7.75 -1.36 -21.69
N PRO A 196 8.69 -1.04 -22.60
CA PRO A 196 8.41 -0.49 -23.92
C PRO A 196 7.90 -1.59 -24.86
N SER A 197 6.76 -2.16 -24.57
CA SER A 197 6.21 -3.36 -25.18
C SER A 197 4.75 -3.16 -25.55
N ALA A 198 4.31 -3.80 -26.63
CA ALA A 198 2.93 -3.87 -27.06
C ALA A 198 2.17 -5.07 -26.48
N LYS A 199 2.80 -5.87 -25.61
CA LYS A 199 2.17 -7.01 -24.96
C LYS A 199 1.07 -6.53 -24.01
N ARG A 200 -0.01 -7.29 -23.96
CA ARG A 200 -1.18 -6.90 -23.14
C ARG A 200 -0.88 -6.79 -21.65
N ASP A 201 -0.03 -7.65 -21.11
CA ASP A 201 0.31 -7.66 -19.69
C ASP A 201 1.13 -6.41 -19.33
N ASP A 202 2.10 -6.01 -20.17
CA ASP A 202 2.89 -4.81 -19.99
C ASP A 202 2.05 -3.53 -20.07
N LEU A 203 1.14 -3.48 -21.07
CA LEU A 203 0.19 -2.37 -21.23
C LEU A 203 -0.82 -2.32 -20.08
N PHE A 204 -1.22 -3.48 -19.55
CA PHE A 204 -2.08 -3.57 -18.38
C PHE A 204 -1.39 -3.01 -17.16
N ALA A 205 -0.17 -3.47 -16.84
CA ALA A 205 0.62 -2.93 -15.74
C ALA A 205 0.84 -1.42 -15.88
N ALA A 206 1.21 -0.94 -17.08
CA ALA A 206 1.39 0.47 -17.36
C ALA A 206 0.11 1.30 -17.21
N SER A 207 -1.09 0.69 -17.19
CA SER A 207 -2.34 1.43 -17.12
C SER A 207 -2.70 1.93 -15.72
N PHE A 208 -2.18 1.33 -14.64
CA PHE A 208 -2.64 1.66 -13.29
C PHE A 208 -1.55 1.82 -12.23
N PHE A 209 -0.33 1.35 -12.42
CA PHE A 209 0.74 1.55 -11.43
C PHE A 209 1.27 2.98 -11.41
N GLY A 210 1.59 3.47 -10.20
CA GLY A 210 2.22 4.77 -9.93
C GLY A 210 3.31 4.65 -8.87
N ASP A 211 3.99 5.76 -8.60
CA ASP A 211 5.08 5.87 -7.62
C ASP A 211 4.63 6.63 -6.38
N GLY A 212 5.12 6.23 -5.21
CA GLY A 212 4.85 6.91 -3.97
C GLY A 212 5.63 6.35 -2.79
N ALA A 213 5.50 7.02 -1.66
CA ALA A 213 5.92 6.53 -0.37
C ALA A 213 4.83 6.77 0.68
N SER A 214 4.78 5.91 1.67
CA SER A 214 3.98 6.09 2.86
C SER A 214 4.73 5.61 4.08
N ALA A 215 4.39 6.17 5.23
CA ALA A 215 4.93 5.72 6.50
C ALA A 215 3.85 5.74 7.58
N CYS A 216 4.03 4.94 8.61
CA CYS A 216 3.25 5.05 9.83
C CYS A 216 4.10 4.73 11.06
N VAL A 217 3.71 5.31 12.18
CA VAL A 217 4.25 4.94 13.49
C VAL A 217 3.23 4.04 14.17
N VAL A 218 3.67 2.84 14.56
CA VAL A 218 2.87 1.90 15.35
C VAL A 218 3.48 1.80 16.74
N GLY A 219 2.65 1.98 17.74
CA GLY A 219 3.04 1.95 19.14
C GLY A 219 1.97 1.33 20.03
N PRO A 220 2.24 1.22 21.36
CA PRO A 220 1.25 0.68 22.28
C PRO A 220 0.06 1.62 22.43
N SER A 221 -1.14 1.07 22.35
CA SER A 221 -2.37 1.78 22.71
C SER A 221 -2.34 2.14 24.20
N ARG A 222 -2.43 3.43 24.52
CA ARG A 222 -2.42 3.95 25.90
C ARG A 222 -3.32 5.15 26.03
N THR A 223 -4.10 5.20 27.09
CA THR A 223 -4.90 6.37 27.47
C THR A 223 -4.04 7.63 27.53
N GLY A 224 -4.49 8.71 26.88
CA GLY A 224 -3.80 10.00 26.84
C GLY A 224 -2.66 10.09 25.82
N ARG A 225 -2.55 9.15 24.88
CA ARG A 225 -1.69 9.26 23.69
C ARG A 225 -2.54 9.17 22.42
N LYS A 226 -2.06 9.79 21.35
CA LYS A 226 -2.73 9.79 20.06
C LYS A 226 -2.87 8.35 19.52
N GLU A 227 -4.07 7.97 19.18
CA GLU A 227 -4.43 6.71 18.56
C GLU A 227 -5.30 7.01 17.33
N LEU A 228 -4.97 6.45 16.18
CA LEU A 228 -5.79 6.57 14.96
C LEU A 228 -6.53 5.25 14.69
N PHE A 229 -5.79 4.15 14.67
CA PHE A 229 -6.33 2.83 14.38
C PHE A 229 -5.80 1.83 15.40
N ARG A 230 -6.65 1.41 16.32
CA ARG A 230 -6.34 0.32 17.27
C ARG A 230 -6.40 -1.00 16.53
N LEU A 231 -5.31 -1.76 16.58
CA LEU A 231 -5.13 -2.95 15.76
C LEU A 231 -5.62 -4.21 16.48
N GLY A 232 -6.40 -5.02 15.78
CA GLY A 232 -6.78 -6.35 16.21
C GLY A 232 -5.78 -7.43 15.78
N SER A 233 -6.11 -8.68 16.00
CA SER A 233 -5.32 -9.81 15.54
C SER A 233 -5.48 -10.03 14.04
N GLY A 234 -4.43 -9.75 13.27
CA GLY A 234 -4.41 -9.95 11.82
C GLY A 234 -4.19 -11.40 11.40
N GLN A 235 -4.50 -11.70 10.16
CA GLN A 235 -4.27 -13.01 9.52
C GLN A 235 -3.55 -12.82 8.19
N SER A 236 -2.66 -13.75 7.88
CA SER A 236 -1.96 -13.88 6.61
C SER A 236 -2.31 -15.23 6.01
N VAL A 237 -2.84 -15.25 4.80
CA VAL A 237 -3.33 -16.48 4.16
C VAL A 237 -2.70 -16.61 2.78
N LEU A 238 -2.10 -17.75 2.50
CA LEU A 238 -1.74 -18.16 1.15
C LEU A 238 -2.96 -18.88 0.56
N LEU A 239 -3.54 -18.30 -0.50
CA LEU A 239 -4.70 -18.88 -1.14
C LEU A 239 -4.32 -20.13 -1.93
N PRO A 240 -5.10 -21.23 -1.85
CA PRO A 240 -4.75 -22.50 -2.49
C PRO A 240 -4.77 -22.38 -4.01
N ASP A 241 -3.85 -23.08 -4.67
CA ASP A 241 -3.76 -23.24 -6.13
C ASP A 241 -3.71 -21.93 -6.93
N CYS A 242 -3.16 -20.85 -6.32
CA CYS A 242 -3.11 -19.51 -6.90
C CYS A 242 -1.68 -18.95 -7.06
N ALA A 243 -0.64 -19.79 -6.99
CA ALA A 243 0.75 -19.33 -6.97
C ALA A 243 1.16 -18.55 -8.23
N GLU A 244 0.64 -18.96 -9.38
CA GLU A 244 1.00 -18.39 -10.69
C GLU A 244 0.10 -17.21 -11.12
N GLU A 245 -0.80 -16.76 -10.27
CA GLU A 245 -1.77 -15.72 -10.61
C GLU A 245 -1.23 -14.29 -10.48
N MET A 246 -0.16 -14.11 -9.71
CA MET A 246 0.56 -12.86 -9.56
C MET A 246 2.05 -13.13 -9.46
N ILE A 247 2.79 -12.78 -10.52
CA ILE A 247 4.22 -13.06 -10.65
C ILE A 247 4.98 -11.75 -10.82
N TRP A 248 6.17 -11.67 -10.20
CA TRP A 248 7.06 -10.54 -10.30
C TRP A 248 8.50 -11.08 -10.38
N GLU A 249 9.11 -10.95 -11.54
CA GLU A 249 10.44 -11.49 -11.83
C GLU A 249 11.43 -10.39 -12.21
N VAL A 250 12.70 -10.59 -11.85
CA VAL A 250 13.77 -9.65 -12.19
C VAL A 250 14.23 -9.93 -13.63
N GLY A 251 13.97 -8.98 -14.53
CA GLY A 251 14.38 -9.03 -15.92
C GLY A 251 15.61 -8.17 -16.21
N ASN A 252 16.06 -8.17 -17.46
CA ASN A 252 17.20 -7.37 -17.93
C ASN A 252 16.87 -5.86 -18.04
N THR A 253 15.60 -5.54 -18.27
CA THR A 253 15.08 -4.18 -18.49
C THR A 253 14.05 -3.79 -17.42
N GLY A 254 14.31 -4.13 -16.18
CA GLY A 254 13.42 -3.91 -15.06
C GLY A 254 12.84 -5.22 -14.54
N PHE A 255 11.69 -5.13 -13.86
CA PHE A 255 10.99 -6.31 -13.35
C PHE A 255 9.79 -6.61 -14.25
N ASP A 256 9.62 -7.87 -14.59
CA ASP A 256 8.52 -8.35 -15.40
C ASP A 256 7.36 -8.75 -14.50
N LEU A 257 6.18 -8.20 -14.76
CA LEU A 257 4.97 -8.42 -13.98
C LEU A 257 3.93 -9.17 -14.79
N TYR A 258 3.39 -10.23 -14.22
CA TYR A 258 2.18 -10.88 -14.68
C TYR A 258 1.08 -10.78 -13.64
N LEU A 259 -0.10 -10.33 -14.04
CA LEU A 259 -1.31 -10.27 -13.22
C LEU A 259 -2.45 -10.96 -13.94
N SER A 260 -2.90 -12.07 -13.41
CA SER A 260 -3.98 -12.85 -13.99
C SER A 260 -5.32 -12.10 -13.92
N PRO A 261 -6.09 -12.07 -15.02
CA PRO A 261 -7.45 -11.54 -15.01
C PRO A 261 -8.42 -12.38 -14.14
N GLN A 262 -7.98 -13.55 -13.64
CA GLN A 262 -8.78 -14.39 -12.74
C GLN A 262 -8.72 -13.95 -11.28
N ILE A 263 -7.77 -13.10 -10.88
CA ILE A 263 -7.59 -12.67 -9.48
C ILE A 263 -8.91 -12.21 -8.83
N PRO A 264 -9.74 -11.34 -9.44
CA PRO A 264 -11.00 -10.94 -8.82
C PRO A 264 -11.96 -12.10 -8.54
N LYS A 265 -12.01 -13.10 -9.46
CA LYS A 265 -12.84 -14.30 -9.31
C LYS A 265 -12.31 -15.19 -8.17
N LEU A 266 -10.99 -15.37 -8.11
CA LEU A 266 -10.33 -16.17 -7.06
C LEU A 266 -10.51 -15.56 -5.68
N LEU A 267 -10.41 -14.24 -5.56
CA LEU A 267 -10.75 -13.53 -4.32
C LEU A 267 -12.21 -13.76 -3.92
N GLY A 268 -13.16 -13.67 -4.86
CA GLY A 268 -14.57 -13.96 -4.60
C GLY A 268 -14.81 -15.40 -4.12
N LEU A 269 -13.95 -16.35 -4.49
CA LEU A 269 -14.06 -17.75 -4.08
C LEU A 269 -13.45 -18.00 -2.70
N HIS A 270 -12.28 -17.42 -2.40
CA HIS A 270 -11.46 -17.81 -1.25
C HIS A 270 -11.56 -16.82 -0.07
N LEU A 271 -11.87 -15.55 -0.31
CA LEU A 271 -11.82 -14.52 0.73
C LEU A 271 -12.94 -14.65 1.78
N GLY A 272 -14.14 -15.05 1.38
CA GLY A 272 -15.30 -15.15 2.26
C GLY A 272 -15.05 -16.01 3.51
N PRO A 273 -14.60 -17.26 3.37
CA PRO A 273 -14.27 -18.13 4.51
C PRO A 273 -13.19 -17.57 5.45
N GLU A 274 -12.19 -16.85 4.90
CA GLU A 274 -11.08 -16.30 5.69
C GLU A 274 -11.53 -15.11 6.54
N VAL A 275 -12.31 -14.20 5.96
CA VAL A 275 -12.90 -13.08 6.73
C VAL A 275 -13.88 -13.60 7.77
N ALA A 276 -14.73 -14.58 7.45
CA ALA A 276 -15.65 -15.20 8.41
C ALA A 276 -14.90 -15.84 9.57
N ARG A 277 -13.78 -16.54 9.30
CA ARG A 277 -12.93 -17.13 10.35
C ARG A 277 -12.32 -16.05 11.27
N MET A 278 -11.87 -14.94 10.70
CA MET A 278 -11.28 -13.83 11.44
C MET A 278 -12.31 -13.09 12.28
N LEU A 279 -13.51 -12.84 11.75
CA LEU A 279 -14.57 -12.12 12.45
C LEU A 279 -15.28 -13.01 13.50
N GLY A 280 -15.33 -14.33 13.30
CA GLY A 280 -16.07 -15.26 14.15
C GLY A 280 -17.57 -14.94 14.13
N SER A 281 -18.13 -14.66 15.31
CA SER A 281 -19.57 -14.29 15.46
C SER A 281 -19.84 -12.78 15.41
N ARG A 282 -18.82 -11.96 15.10
CA ARG A 282 -18.98 -10.51 15.00
C ARG A 282 -19.66 -10.13 13.69
N ASP A 283 -20.39 -9.02 13.73
CA ASP A 283 -20.98 -8.42 12.53
C ASP A 283 -19.89 -7.94 11.55
N LEU A 284 -20.28 -7.71 10.29
CA LEU A 284 -19.40 -7.09 9.32
C LEU A 284 -19.00 -5.69 9.78
N PRO A 285 -17.72 -5.31 9.61
CA PRO A 285 -17.24 -4.00 10.04
C PRO A 285 -17.86 -2.87 9.19
N GLU A 286 -17.94 -1.68 9.77
CA GLU A 286 -18.42 -0.49 9.10
C GLU A 286 -17.40 0.01 8.04
N ILE A 287 -16.11 0.01 8.40
CA ILE A 287 -15.02 0.57 7.58
C ILE A 287 -14.32 -0.54 6.80
N TRP A 288 -14.12 -0.31 5.51
CA TRP A 288 -13.41 -1.22 4.62
C TRP A 288 -12.22 -0.52 3.96
N ALA A 289 -11.02 -0.76 4.47
CA ALA A 289 -9.78 -0.31 3.86
C ALA A 289 -9.26 -1.39 2.89
N ILE A 290 -9.69 -1.35 1.64
CA ILE A 290 -9.32 -2.34 0.63
C ILE A 290 -8.15 -1.78 -0.18
N HIS A 291 -7.01 -2.50 -0.22
CA HIS A 291 -5.94 -2.16 -1.16
C HIS A 291 -6.47 -2.25 -2.60
N PRO A 292 -6.52 -1.13 -3.36
CA PRO A 292 -7.05 -1.13 -4.71
C PRO A 292 -5.97 -1.59 -5.70
N GLY A 293 -5.64 -2.87 -5.70
CA GLY A 293 -4.68 -3.49 -6.63
C GLY A 293 -5.08 -3.35 -8.10
N GLY A 294 -6.31 -2.95 -8.34
CA GLY A 294 -6.98 -2.61 -9.60
C GLY A 294 -8.48 -2.56 -9.34
N ARG A 295 -9.23 -1.91 -10.24
CA ARG A 295 -10.68 -1.76 -10.10
C ARG A 295 -11.41 -3.08 -9.80
N GLY A 296 -11.04 -4.15 -10.52
CA GLY A 296 -11.70 -5.46 -10.37
C GLY A 296 -11.56 -6.09 -8.98
N ILE A 297 -10.51 -5.76 -8.23
CA ILE A 297 -10.32 -6.23 -6.85
C ILE A 297 -11.34 -5.57 -5.92
N VAL A 298 -11.49 -4.25 -6.01
CA VAL A 298 -12.48 -3.52 -5.21
C VAL A 298 -13.89 -3.97 -5.55
N ASP A 299 -14.21 -4.11 -6.84
CA ASP A 299 -15.51 -4.58 -7.32
C ASP A 299 -15.83 -6.01 -6.81
N ALA A 300 -14.82 -6.91 -6.76
CA ALA A 300 -14.99 -8.27 -6.23
C ALA A 300 -15.32 -8.29 -4.74
N VAL A 301 -14.60 -7.50 -3.93
CA VAL A 301 -14.83 -7.39 -2.48
C VAL A 301 -16.19 -6.74 -2.21
N GLN A 302 -16.53 -5.65 -2.94
CA GLN A 302 -17.81 -4.99 -2.83
C GLN A 302 -18.97 -5.95 -3.10
N LYS A 303 -18.89 -6.72 -4.18
CA LYS A 303 -19.90 -7.72 -4.54
C LYS A 303 -20.01 -8.83 -3.50
N LEU A 304 -18.87 -9.33 -3.01
CA LEU A 304 -18.82 -10.45 -2.05
C LEU A 304 -19.54 -10.11 -0.75
N TYR A 305 -19.35 -8.89 -0.24
CA TYR A 305 -19.91 -8.45 1.04
C TYR A 305 -21.10 -7.50 0.90
N GLN A 306 -21.57 -7.24 -0.33
CA GLN A 306 -22.69 -6.33 -0.63
C GLN A 306 -22.47 -4.92 -0.05
N LEU A 307 -21.21 -4.43 -0.17
CA LEU A 307 -20.84 -3.12 0.37
C LEU A 307 -21.48 -1.99 -0.43
N SER A 308 -21.80 -0.91 0.26
CA SER A 308 -22.28 0.32 -0.41
C SER A 308 -21.14 0.99 -1.19
N ASP A 309 -21.49 1.94 -2.07
CA ASP A 309 -20.49 2.71 -2.81
C ASP A 309 -19.66 3.59 -1.87
N GLU A 310 -20.23 4.08 -0.78
CA GLU A 310 -19.53 4.87 0.24
C GLU A 310 -18.45 4.03 0.96
N GLN A 311 -18.74 2.75 1.26
CA GLN A 311 -17.79 1.87 1.94
C GLN A 311 -16.56 1.54 1.09
N VAL A 312 -16.64 1.62 -0.22
CA VAL A 312 -15.51 1.37 -1.14
C VAL A 312 -14.94 2.64 -1.76
N ALA A 313 -15.53 3.80 -1.46
CA ALA A 313 -15.15 5.09 -2.05
C ALA A 313 -13.68 5.43 -1.81
N TYR A 314 -13.18 5.30 -0.58
CA TYR A 314 -11.78 5.60 -0.25
C TYR A 314 -10.79 4.81 -1.13
N SER A 315 -11.03 3.50 -1.30
CA SER A 315 -10.18 2.66 -2.14
C SER A 315 -10.27 3.05 -3.62
N ARG A 316 -11.46 3.40 -4.12
CA ARG A 316 -11.66 3.85 -5.49
C ARG A 316 -11.07 5.22 -5.76
N ASP A 317 -11.20 6.16 -4.83
CA ASP A 317 -10.64 7.49 -4.95
C ASP A 317 -9.10 7.47 -4.94
N ILE A 318 -8.49 6.68 -4.07
CA ILE A 318 -7.04 6.48 -4.09
C ILE A 318 -6.58 5.87 -5.41
N LEU A 319 -7.28 4.87 -5.94
CA LEU A 319 -6.96 4.31 -7.27
C LEU A 319 -7.10 5.34 -8.39
N ARG A 320 -8.17 6.14 -8.37
CA ARG A 320 -8.43 7.20 -9.36
C ARG A 320 -7.32 8.24 -9.37
N ASP A 321 -6.92 8.73 -8.21
CA ASP A 321 -6.08 9.92 -8.08
C ASP A 321 -4.58 9.61 -8.02
N TYR A 322 -4.20 8.39 -7.63
CA TYR A 322 -2.80 7.98 -7.45
C TYR A 322 -2.42 6.69 -8.19
N GLY A 323 -3.40 5.91 -8.64
CA GLY A 323 -3.16 4.56 -9.17
C GLY A 323 -2.82 3.55 -8.06
N ASN A 324 -2.32 2.38 -8.46
CA ASN A 324 -1.80 1.38 -7.54
C ASN A 324 -0.33 1.71 -7.21
N LEU A 325 -0.07 2.11 -5.98
CA LEU A 325 1.26 2.38 -5.43
C LEU A 325 1.85 1.14 -4.73
N SER A 326 1.43 -0.07 -5.09
CA SER A 326 1.86 -1.32 -4.45
C SER A 326 1.71 -1.28 -2.92
N SER A 327 2.75 -1.64 -2.16
CA SER A 327 2.72 -1.69 -0.68
C SER A 327 2.38 -0.37 0.01
N VAL A 328 2.58 0.75 -0.66
CA VAL A 328 2.31 2.11 -0.18
C VAL A 328 0.82 2.40 -0.08
N THR A 329 0.02 1.84 -0.99
CA THR A 329 -1.36 2.24 -1.24
C THR A 329 -2.28 2.11 -0.02
N ILE A 330 -2.11 1.06 0.78
CA ILE A 330 -3.01 0.81 1.92
C ILE A 330 -2.97 1.93 2.97
N LEU A 331 -1.80 2.56 3.18
CA LEU A 331 -1.67 3.69 4.09
C LEU A 331 -2.30 4.97 3.53
N PHE A 332 -2.33 5.17 2.19
CA PHE A 332 -3.12 6.23 1.56
C PHE A 332 -4.62 6.03 1.80
N VAL A 333 -5.11 4.80 1.68
CA VAL A 333 -6.51 4.47 1.97
C VAL A 333 -6.84 4.73 3.44
N LEU A 334 -5.99 4.28 4.38
CA LEU A 334 -6.18 4.53 5.80
C LEU A 334 -6.14 6.03 6.14
N GLN A 335 -5.27 6.81 5.50
CA GLN A 335 -5.23 8.25 5.67
C GLN A 335 -6.53 8.92 5.18
N ALA A 336 -7.04 8.54 4.02
CA ALA A 336 -8.30 9.07 3.50
C ALA A 336 -9.48 8.74 4.42
N ILE A 337 -9.52 7.54 4.98
CA ILE A 337 -10.50 7.13 5.99
C ILE A 337 -10.38 8.03 7.24
N ARG A 338 -9.17 8.23 7.77
CA ARG A 338 -8.92 9.11 8.92
C ARG A 338 -9.48 10.51 8.68
N ASP A 339 -9.15 11.13 7.54
CA ASP A 339 -9.49 12.52 7.24
C ASP A 339 -11.03 12.74 7.18
N ASP A 340 -11.80 11.70 6.88
CA ASP A 340 -13.27 11.74 6.91
C ASP A 340 -13.84 11.38 8.29
N TYR A 341 -13.31 10.33 8.92
CA TYR A 341 -13.80 9.80 10.19
C TYR A 341 -13.41 10.65 11.41
N ASP A 342 -12.40 11.50 11.32
CA ASP A 342 -11.98 12.38 12.42
C ASP A 342 -13.07 13.43 12.79
N LYS A 343 -14.05 13.61 11.92
CA LYS A 343 -15.25 14.44 12.16
C LYS A 343 -16.32 13.72 12.97
N ARG A 344 -16.17 12.43 13.22
CA ARG A 344 -17.13 11.62 14.00
C ARG A 344 -16.83 11.68 15.49
N GLU A 345 -17.81 11.35 16.31
CA GLU A 345 -17.68 11.36 17.77
C GLU A 345 -17.51 9.95 18.37
N GLU A 346 -17.70 8.90 17.56
CA GLU A 346 -17.70 7.52 18.02
C GLU A 346 -16.65 6.68 17.27
N ALA A 347 -16.10 5.70 18.00
CA ALA A 347 -15.19 4.74 17.43
C ALA A 347 -15.93 3.79 16.48
N SER A 348 -15.31 3.45 15.35
CA SER A 348 -15.91 2.59 14.32
C SER A 348 -15.05 1.36 14.04
N SER A 349 -15.69 0.19 13.90
CA SER A 349 -15.01 -1.06 13.55
C SER A 349 -14.64 -1.09 12.07
N GLY A 350 -13.45 -1.61 11.76
CA GLY A 350 -12.95 -1.70 10.39
C GLY A 350 -12.16 -2.96 10.11
N ILE A 351 -11.95 -3.19 8.82
CA ILE A 351 -11.05 -4.22 8.30
C ILE A 351 -10.18 -3.64 7.18
N ALA A 352 -8.88 -3.92 7.23
CA ALA A 352 -7.96 -3.66 6.14
C ALA A 352 -7.66 -4.97 5.40
N LEU A 353 -7.70 -4.91 4.06
CA LEU A 353 -7.46 -6.04 3.16
C LEU A 353 -6.41 -5.66 2.14
N ALA A 354 -5.39 -6.50 1.97
CA ALA A 354 -4.40 -6.36 0.91
C ALA A 354 -4.05 -7.72 0.30
N PHE A 355 -3.70 -7.73 -0.98
CA PHE A 355 -3.42 -8.94 -1.74
C PHE A 355 -2.04 -8.82 -2.39
N GLY A 356 -1.31 -9.93 -2.44
CA GLY A 356 0.04 -9.99 -2.96
C GLY A 356 0.35 -11.29 -3.69
N PRO A 357 1.59 -11.42 -4.22
CA PRO A 357 2.02 -12.63 -4.91
C PRO A 357 1.83 -13.90 -4.09
N GLY A 358 1.54 -15.02 -4.79
CA GLY A 358 1.46 -16.31 -4.17
C GLY A 358 0.12 -17.06 -4.19
N LEU A 359 -1.02 -16.53 -4.43
CA LEU A 359 -1.71 -15.28 -4.13
C LEU A 359 -1.90 -15.19 -2.61
N THR A 360 -1.41 -14.17 -1.98
CA THR A 360 -1.60 -13.96 -0.54
C THR A 360 -2.71 -12.97 -0.24
N ALA A 361 -3.40 -13.16 0.89
CA ALA A 361 -4.33 -12.21 1.46
C ALA A 361 -3.88 -11.84 2.88
N GLU A 362 -3.68 -10.56 3.12
CA GLU A 362 -3.45 -9.99 4.44
C GLU A 362 -4.74 -9.35 4.93
N LEU A 363 -5.20 -9.75 6.12
CA LEU A 363 -6.44 -9.29 6.72
C LEU A 363 -6.13 -8.74 8.11
N LEU A 364 -6.53 -7.49 8.38
CA LEU A 364 -6.27 -6.84 9.66
C LEU A 364 -7.54 -6.12 10.16
N PRO A 365 -8.20 -6.63 11.20
CA PRO A 365 -9.28 -5.91 11.85
C PRO A 365 -8.70 -4.74 12.65
N PHE A 366 -9.43 -3.64 12.68
CA PHE A 366 -9.06 -2.47 13.48
C PHE A 366 -10.29 -1.75 14.05
N THR A 367 -10.05 -0.86 14.99
CA THR A 367 -11.03 0.13 15.44
C THR A 367 -10.46 1.52 15.17
N TYR A 368 -11.16 2.33 14.40
CA TYR A 368 -10.82 3.75 14.26
C TYR A 368 -11.23 4.49 15.55
N VAL A 369 -10.33 5.34 16.05
CA VAL A 369 -10.54 6.11 17.29
C VAL A 369 -10.49 7.60 16.94
N PRO A 370 -11.63 8.32 16.93
CA PRO A 370 -11.65 9.76 16.68
C PRO A 370 -10.92 10.54 17.78
N SER A 371 -10.26 11.63 17.40
CA SER A 371 -9.55 12.52 18.35
C SER A 371 -10.43 13.06 19.46
N SER A 372 -11.74 13.23 19.21
CA SER A 372 -12.73 13.66 20.21
C SER A 372 -12.97 12.66 21.34
N VAL A 373 -12.72 11.37 21.11
CA VAL A 373 -12.93 10.30 22.10
C VAL A 373 -11.77 10.23 23.10
N GLU A 374 -10.56 10.63 22.71
CA GLU A 374 -9.37 10.64 23.58
C GLU A 374 -9.51 11.60 24.77
N MET A 375 -10.39 12.59 24.69
CA MET A 375 -10.62 13.59 25.76
C MET A 375 -11.65 13.15 26.83
N ARG A 376 -12.31 12.00 26.65
CA ARG A 376 -13.25 11.47 27.66
C ARG A 376 -12.56 10.41 28.51
N GLU A 377 -12.51 10.63 29.83
CA GLU A 377 -12.02 9.63 30.79
C GLU A 377 -12.75 8.29 30.62
N PRO A 378 -12.09 7.14 30.87
CA PRO A 378 -12.72 5.85 30.73
C PRO A 378 -13.97 5.77 31.61
N VAL A 379 -15.14 5.50 31.01
CA VAL A 379 -16.35 5.20 31.74
C VAL A 379 -16.09 3.93 32.55
N ASN A 380 -15.97 4.11 33.85
CA ASN A 380 -15.74 3.03 34.80
C ASN A 380 -17.03 2.19 34.89
N TYR A 381 -17.12 1.15 34.10
CA TYR A 381 -18.15 0.14 34.26
C TYR A 381 -17.90 -0.63 35.57
N GLY A 382 -18.40 -0.09 36.65
CA GLY A 382 -18.36 -0.73 37.94
C GLY A 382 -19.11 -2.06 37.92
N PHE A 383 -18.41 -3.15 37.77
CA PHE A 383 -18.96 -4.46 38.13
C PHE A 383 -18.99 -4.56 39.64
N GLN A 384 -20.15 -4.34 40.22
CA GLN A 384 -20.45 -4.77 41.60
C GLN A 384 -20.33 -6.30 41.63
N ARG A 385 -19.36 -6.79 42.39
CA ARG A 385 -19.32 -8.20 42.81
C ARG A 385 -20.44 -8.43 43.80
N ASN A 386 -21.39 -9.28 43.50
CA ASN A 386 -22.17 -10.04 44.44
C ASN A 386 -21.70 -11.49 44.41
#